data_fb1619152bf579c47c5f1631583dccc1
#
_entry.id   fb1619152bf579c47c5f1631583dccc1
#
_cell.length_a   1.000
_cell.length_b   1.000
_cell.length_c   1.000
_cell.angle_alpha   90.00
_cell.angle_beta   90.00
_cell.angle_gamma   90.00
#
_symmetry.space_group_name_H-M   'P 1'
#
loop_
_entity.id
_entity.type
_entity.pdbx_description
1 polymer ?
#
loop_
_entity_poly.entity_id
_entity_poly.type
_entity_poly.pdbx_seq_one_letter_code
_entity_poly.pdbx_strand_id
1 'polypeptide(L)'
;MFEPEQEPAFDVLTDVLFNALVGFAYLFFLAFAMMNPTAKTGMIDTNVKVLITVTWPDNHPDDVDVYVQDPAGNIVWYNRPEAGLMNLDRDDRGQFRDTLLVNGEEVNNPLNQETVSLRGLIDGEYTVNLVHFLANTADPLSVTVKVEKMMPSVTVIYYGETMLNG
;
A
#
# COMPACT_ATOMS: atom_id res chain seq x y z
N MET A 1 -54.54 -0.37 -50.66
CA MET A 1 -53.55 -1.45 -50.50
C MET A 1 -52.60 -0.96 -49.42
N PHE A 2 -52.80 -1.35 -48.17
CA PHE A 2 -51.93 -0.97 -47.07
C PHE A 2 -50.78 -1.97 -47.01
N GLU A 3 -49.54 -1.50 -47.22
CA GLU A 3 -48.35 -2.29 -46.89
C GLU A 3 -48.28 -2.41 -45.36
N PRO A 4 -48.04 -3.61 -44.82
CA PRO A 4 -47.81 -3.74 -43.41
C PRO A 4 -46.47 -3.10 -43.07
N GLU A 5 -46.45 -2.13 -42.18
CA GLU A 5 -45.22 -1.65 -41.53
C GLU A 5 -44.53 -2.85 -40.85
N GLN A 6 -43.34 -3.18 -41.33
CA GLN A 6 -42.50 -4.17 -40.66
C GLN A 6 -42.03 -3.53 -39.36
N GLU A 7 -42.54 -4.00 -38.26
CA GLU A 7 -41.96 -3.67 -36.94
C GLU A 7 -40.49 -4.10 -36.92
N PRO A 8 -39.56 -3.25 -36.44
CA PRO A 8 -38.16 -3.61 -36.35
C PRO A 8 -38.04 -4.88 -35.49
N ALA A 9 -37.54 -5.96 -36.07
CA ALA A 9 -37.25 -7.15 -35.36
C ALA A 9 -36.23 -6.79 -34.25
N PHE A 10 -36.68 -6.77 -33.02
CA PHE A 10 -35.82 -6.57 -31.87
C PHE A 10 -34.83 -7.72 -31.84
N ASP A 11 -33.56 -7.43 -32.13
CA ASP A 11 -32.52 -8.46 -32.12
C ASP A 11 -32.17 -8.78 -30.65
N VAL A 12 -32.88 -9.73 -30.10
CA VAL A 12 -32.71 -10.21 -28.72
C VAL A 12 -31.27 -10.57 -28.42
N LEU A 13 -30.53 -11.07 -29.41
CA LEU A 13 -29.11 -11.40 -29.27
C LEU A 13 -28.26 -10.15 -29.05
N THR A 14 -28.51 -9.10 -29.83
CA THR A 14 -27.81 -7.81 -29.70
C THR A 14 -28.08 -7.18 -28.33
N ASP A 15 -29.33 -7.26 -27.82
CA ASP A 15 -29.66 -6.74 -26.50
C ASP A 15 -28.97 -7.50 -25.37
N VAL A 16 -28.94 -8.85 -25.45
CA VAL A 16 -28.21 -9.69 -24.50
C VAL A 16 -26.71 -9.40 -24.52
N LEU A 17 -26.11 -9.27 -25.71
CA LEU A 17 -24.69 -8.94 -25.86
C LEU A 17 -24.37 -7.55 -25.33
N PHE A 18 -25.22 -6.56 -25.58
CA PHE A 18 -25.04 -5.21 -25.06
C PHE A 18 -25.12 -5.18 -23.53
N ASN A 19 -26.12 -5.84 -22.95
CA ASN A 19 -26.25 -5.93 -21.50
C ASN A 19 -25.07 -6.67 -20.85
N ALA A 20 -24.57 -7.73 -21.49
CA ALA A 20 -23.36 -8.42 -21.02
C ALA A 20 -22.13 -7.50 -21.08
N LEU A 21 -21.95 -6.76 -22.17
CA LEU A 21 -20.85 -5.80 -22.32
C LEU A 21 -20.89 -4.71 -21.24
N VAL A 22 -22.07 -4.15 -20.97
CA VAL A 22 -22.26 -3.14 -19.92
C VAL A 22 -21.93 -3.75 -18.55
N GLY A 23 -22.36 -4.99 -18.28
CA GLY A 23 -22.03 -5.71 -17.05
C GLY A 23 -20.52 -5.91 -16.90
N PHE A 24 -19.83 -6.35 -17.94
CA PHE A 24 -18.36 -6.48 -17.92
C PHE A 24 -17.65 -5.14 -17.74
N ALA A 25 -18.08 -4.08 -18.43
CA ALA A 25 -17.52 -2.74 -18.26
C ALA A 25 -17.68 -2.23 -16.83
N TYR A 26 -18.84 -2.47 -16.20
CA TYR A 26 -19.09 -2.11 -14.81
C TYR A 26 -18.20 -2.90 -13.85
N LEU A 27 -18.10 -4.22 -14.02
CA LEU A 27 -17.22 -5.06 -13.19
C LEU A 27 -15.74 -4.68 -13.37
N PHE A 28 -15.32 -4.38 -14.58
CA PHE A 28 -13.97 -3.90 -14.86
C PHE A 28 -13.69 -2.57 -14.15
N PHE A 29 -14.64 -1.63 -14.20
CA PHE A 29 -14.53 -0.35 -13.50
C PHE A 29 -14.45 -0.53 -11.98
N LEU A 30 -15.28 -1.41 -11.41
CA LEU A 30 -15.21 -1.75 -9.98
C LEU A 30 -13.87 -2.39 -9.62
N ALA A 31 -13.39 -3.36 -10.42
CA ALA A 31 -12.10 -3.99 -10.19
C ALA A 31 -10.97 -2.95 -10.24
N PHE A 32 -10.98 -2.05 -11.22
CA PHE A 32 -10.00 -0.97 -11.34
C PHE A 32 -10.05 0.01 -10.14
N ALA A 33 -11.25 0.37 -9.68
CA ALA A 33 -11.43 1.22 -8.50
C ALA A 33 -10.92 0.54 -7.21
N MET A 34 -11.08 -0.79 -7.12
CA MET A 34 -10.60 -1.57 -5.97
C MET A 34 -9.09 -1.87 -6.01
N MET A 35 -8.47 -1.86 -7.19
CA MET A 35 -7.02 -2.03 -7.35
C MET A 35 -6.19 -0.80 -6.92
N ASN A 36 -6.84 0.33 -6.66
CA ASN A 36 -6.20 1.57 -6.24
C ASN A 36 -6.75 2.01 -4.87
N PRO A 37 -6.53 1.27 -3.79
CA PRO A 37 -6.90 1.76 -2.47
C PRO A 37 -6.16 3.07 -2.20
N THR A 38 -6.89 4.08 -1.76
CA THR A 38 -6.29 5.31 -1.24
C THR A 38 -5.29 4.92 -0.15
N ALA A 39 -4.06 5.47 -0.22
CA ALA A 39 -3.06 5.29 0.83
C ALA A 39 -3.74 5.60 2.18
N LYS A 40 -3.75 4.61 3.06
CA LYS A 40 -4.30 4.82 4.40
C LYS A 40 -3.36 5.78 5.11
N THR A 41 -3.80 7.00 5.36
CA THR A 41 -3.15 7.88 6.34
C THR A 41 -3.22 7.15 7.67
N GLY A 42 -2.05 6.66 8.14
CA GLY A 42 -1.98 5.72 9.23
C GLY A 42 -2.57 6.26 10.52
N MET A 43 -3.59 5.59 11.04
CA MET A 43 -3.93 5.69 12.45
C MET A 43 -3.09 4.64 13.17
N ILE A 44 -2.08 5.10 13.93
CA ILE A 44 -1.32 4.22 14.82
C ILE A 44 -2.26 3.76 15.93
N ASP A 45 -2.48 2.45 16.05
CA ASP A 45 -3.27 1.88 17.14
C ASP A 45 -2.58 2.22 18.48
N THR A 46 -3.34 2.70 19.48
CA THR A 46 -2.84 3.06 20.79
C THR A 46 -2.24 1.88 21.57
N ASN A 47 -2.40 0.65 21.09
CA ASN A 47 -1.85 -0.57 21.69
C ASN A 47 -0.53 -1.05 21.06
N VAL A 48 0.13 -0.23 20.27
CA VAL A 48 1.41 -0.58 19.64
C VAL A 48 2.47 -0.87 20.69
N LYS A 49 3.11 -2.04 20.58
CA LYS A 49 4.23 -2.46 21.45
C LYS A 49 5.59 -2.15 20.82
N VAL A 50 5.69 -2.33 19.51
CA VAL A 50 6.89 -2.07 18.72
C VAL A 50 6.48 -1.36 17.44
N LEU A 51 7.28 -0.37 17.04
CA LEU A 51 7.17 0.35 15.78
C LEU A 51 8.45 0.13 14.98
N ILE A 52 8.30 -0.30 13.74
CA ILE A 52 9.38 -0.40 12.77
C ILE A 52 9.15 0.72 11.76
N THR A 53 10.14 1.58 11.61
CA THR A 53 10.10 2.71 10.67
C THR A 53 11.24 2.55 9.68
N VAL A 54 10.92 2.59 8.40
CA VAL A 54 11.86 2.58 7.29
C VAL A 54 11.79 3.94 6.61
N THR A 55 12.93 4.61 6.42
CA THR A 55 12.98 5.93 5.79
C THR A 55 14.10 5.99 4.76
N TRP A 56 13.85 6.75 3.71
CA TRP A 56 14.85 7.10 2.69
C TRP A 56 14.76 8.59 2.37
N PRO A 57 15.69 9.18 1.58
CA PRO A 57 15.74 10.63 1.42
C PRO A 57 14.42 11.24 0.97
N ASP A 58 14.05 12.34 1.58
CA ASP A 58 12.83 13.09 1.28
C ASP A 58 12.76 13.48 -0.21
N ASN A 59 11.55 13.44 -0.78
CA ASN A 59 11.29 13.70 -2.21
C ASN A 59 12.06 12.79 -3.17
N HIS A 60 12.61 11.66 -2.71
CA HIS A 60 13.26 10.69 -3.59
C HIS A 60 12.20 9.95 -4.43
N PRO A 61 12.42 9.79 -5.75
CA PRO A 61 11.39 9.19 -6.61
C PRO A 61 11.30 7.67 -6.50
N ASP A 62 12.25 7.02 -5.85
CA ASP A 62 12.32 5.57 -5.72
C ASP A 62 11.34 5.07 -4.66
N ASP A 63 10.82 3.86 -4.88
CA ASP A 63 9.87 3.18 -4.02
C ASP A 63 10.57 2.03 -3.28
N VAL A 64 10.47 2.04 -1.95
CA VAL A 64 11.07 1.01 -1.07
C VAL A 64 10.00 0.34 -0.24
N ASP A 65 9.78 -0.95 -0.48
CA ASP A 65 8.85 -1.78 0.27
C ASP A 65 9.51 -2.46 1.47
N VAL A 66 8.81 -2.46 2.60
CA VAL A 66 9.18 -3.25 3.78
C VAL A 66 8.39 -4.55 3.87
N TYR A 67 9.08 -5.63 4.14
CA TYR A 67 8.51 -6.95 4.46
C TYR A 67 8.92 -7.32 5.87
N VAL A 68 7.96 -7.58 6.73
CA VAL A 68 8.25 -8.03 8.10
C VAL A 68 7.64 -9.40 8.33
N GLN A 69 8.48 -10.36 8.75
CA GLN A 69 8.06 -11.71 9.13
C GLN A 69 8.17 -11.90 10.63
N ASP A 70 7.12 -12.44 11.24
CA ASP A 70 7.12 -12.85 12.63
C ASP A 70 7.63 -14.29 12.84
N PRO A 71 7.92 -14.72 14.08
CA PRO A 71 8.39 -16.08 14.37
C PRO A 71 7.40 -17.19 14.02
N ALA A 72 6.11 -16.87 13.85
CA ALA A 72 5.09 -17.82 13.41
C ALA A 72 4.99 -17.96 11.88
N GLY A 73 5.81 -17.20 11.13
CA GLY A 73 5.84 -17.20 9.68
C GLY A 73 4.80 -16.30 9.01
N ASN A 74 4.11 -15.45 9.77
CA ASN A 74 3.24 -14.44 9.18
C ASN A 74 4.10 -13.34 8.55
N ILE A 75 3.72 -12.87 7.36
CA ILE A 75 4.43 -11.79 6.66
C ILE A 75 3.46 -10.66 6.38
N VAL A 76 3.86 -9.43 6.74
CA VAL A 76 3.21 -8.18 6.38
C VAL A 76 4.01 -7.45 5.32
N TRP A 77 3.30 -6.90 4.31
CA TRP A 77 3.85 -6.17 3.18
C TRP A 77 2.72 -5.42 2.46
N TYR A 78 3.00 -4.59 1.44
CA TYR A 78 2.00 -3.71 0.81
C TYR A 78 0.72 -4.43 0.35
N ASN A 79 0.82 -5.67 -0.17
CA ASN A 79 -0.35 -6.42 -0.65
C ASN A 79 -1.05 -7.23 0.45
N ARG A 80 -0.41 -7.39 1.61
CA ARG A 80 -0.97 -8.01 2.82
C ARG A 80 -0.64 -7.16 4.03
N PRO A 81 -1.34 -6.03 4.21
CA PRO A 81 -0.98 -5.04 5.24
C PRO A 81 -1.26 -5.51 6.67
N GLU A 82 -1.99 -6.62 6.86
CA GLU A 82 -2.28 -7.20 8.18
C GLU A 82 -1.93 -8.68 8.19
N ALA A 83 -1.09 -9.09 9.16
CA ALA A 83 -0.73 -10.49 9.36
C ALA A 83 -0.30 -10.73 10.80
N GLY A 84 -0.90 -11.72 11.49
CA GLY A 84 -0.64 -12.01 12.89
C GLY A 84 -0.92 -10.81 13.80
N LEU A 85 0.11 -10.35 14.51
CA LEU A 85 0.03 -9.17 15.39
C LEU A 85 0.65 -7.92 14.74
N MET A 86 0.95 -7.98 13.45
CA MET A 86 1.61 -6.93 12.69
C MET A 86 0.64 -6.22 11.76
N ASN A 87 0.88 -4.92 11.54
CA ASN A 87 0.14 -4.09 10.58
C ASN A 87 1.09 -3.12 9.88
N LEU A 88 1.00 -3.04 8.55
CA LEU A 88 1.64 -1.99 7.76
C LEU A 88 0.73 -0.76 7.82
N ASP A 89 1.12 0.22 8.63
CA ASP A 89 0.31 1.41 8.90
C ASP A 89 0.47 2.47 7.82
N ARG A 90 1.65 2.54 7.22
CA ARG A 90 1.97 3.44 6.13
C ARG A 90 2.75 2.71 5.05
N ASP A 91 2.24 2.77 3.84
CA ASP A 91 2.82 2.32 2.58
C ASP A 91 3.09 3.57 1.72
N ASP A 92 4.35 3.86 1.48
CA ASP A 92 4.82 5.01 0.72
C ASP A 92 5.29 4.53 -0.65
N ARG A 93 4.85 5.19 -1.71
CA ARG A 93 5.15 4.80 -3.09
C ARG A 93 6.08 5.78 -3.81
N GLY A 94 6.98 6.39 -3.07
CA GLY A 94 7.84 7.43 -3.58
C GLY A 94 7.02 8.64 -4.06
N GLN A 95 7.30 9.17 -5.24
CA GLN A 95 6.56 10.34 -5.78
C GLN A 95 5.12 10.05 -6.22
N PHE A 96 4.64 8.82 -6.15
CA PHE A 96 3.30 8.50 -6.61
C PHE A 96 2.23 8.82 -5.56
N ARG A 97 1.42 9.87 -5.83
CA ARG A 97 0.35 10.36 -4.93
C ARG A 97 0.83 10.84 -3.57
N ASP A 98 1.91 11.54 -3.56
CA ASP A 98 2.59 12.09 -2.39
C ASP A 98 1.89 13.33 -1.80
N THR A 99 0.57 13.41 -1.90
CA THR A 99 -0.21 14.52 -1.39
C THR A 99 -1.02 14.12 -0.16
N LEU A 100 -0.98 14.99 0.85
CA LEU A 100 -1.79 14.92 2.06
C LEU A 100 -2.90 15.97 1.99
N LEU A 101 -4.08 15.63 2.46
CA LEU A 101 -5.16 16.61 2.63
C LEU A 101 -5.07 17.21 4.04
N VAL A 102 -4.60 18.46 4.12
CA VAL A 102 -4.50 19.21 5.39
C VAL A 102 -5.52 20.34 5.38
N ASN A 103 -6.51 20.30 6.27
CA ASN A 103 -7.60 21.30 6.37
C ASN A 103 -8.35 21.54 5.04
N GLY A 104 -8.42 20.53 4.16
CA GLY A 104 -9.07 20.64 2.86
C GLY A 104 -8.18 21.14 1.72
N GLU A 105 -6.89 21.39 1.97
CA GLU A 105 -5.89 21.73 0.97
C GLU A 105 -4.96 20.55 0.70
N GLU A 106 -4.63 20.30 -0.56
CA GLU A 106 -3.61 19.32 -0.93
C GLU A 106 -2.23 19.89 -0.67
N VAL A 107 -1.47 19.21 0.19
CA VAL A 107 -0.09 19.55 0.51
C VAL A 107 0.81 18.39 0.09
N ASN A 108 1.91 18.69 -0.59
CA ASN A 108 2.91 17.69 -0.93
C ASN A 108 3.57 17.14 0.35
N ASN A 109 3.65 15.82 0.46
CA ASN A 109 4.35 15.15 1.54
C ASN A 109 5.77 14.82 1.10
N PRO A 110 6.79 15.46 1.64
CA PRO A 110 8.17 15.19 1.24
C PRO A 110 8.74 13.90 1.84
N LEU A 111 8.05 13.34 2.85
CA LEU A 111 8.60 12.26 3.68
C LEU A 111 8.43 10.89 3.01
N ASN A 112 9.53 10.29 2.64
CA ASN A 112 9.59 8.90 2.19
C ASN A 112 9.74 7.98 3.39
N GLN A 113 8.65 7.29 3.74
CA GLN A 113 8.61 6.49 4.97
C GLN A 113 7.59 5.37 4.89
N GLU A 114 8.00 4.17 5.27
CA GLU A 114 7.11 3.07 5.61
C GLU A 114 7.09 2.77 7.11
N THR A 115 5.96 2.31 7.60
CA THR A 115 5.79 2.06 9.03
C THR A 115 5.00 0.77 9.27
N VAL A 116 5.61 -0.12 10.06
CA VAL A 116 4.97 -1.36 10.52
C VAL A 116 4.83 -1.32 12.04
N SER A 117 3.62 -1.51 12.53
CA SER A 117 3.33 -1.63 13.96
C SER A 117 3.10 -3.07 14.37
N LEU A 118 3.58 -3.43 15.57
CA LEU A 118 3.34 -4.69 16.23
C LEU A 118 2.50 -4.44 17.49
N ARG A 119 1.28 -5.01 17.54
CA ARG A 119 0.37 -4.90 18.69
C ARG A 119 0.71 -5.87 19.82
N GLY A 120 1.53 -6.85 19.55
CA GLY A 120 2.06 -7.83 20.48
C GLY A 120 3.33 -8.45 19.96
N LEU A 121 4.05 -9.16 20.83
CA LEU A 121 5.26 -9.88 20.46
C LEU A 121 5.06 -11.36 20.73
N ILE A 122 5.54 -12.16 19.79
CA ILE A 122 5.73 -13.61 19.91
C ILE A 122 7.21 -13.82 20.17
N ASP A 123 7.58 -14.68 21.09
CA ASP A 123 8.98 -14.99 21.35
C ASP A 123 9.63 -15.63 20.14
N GLY A 124 10.75 -15.09 19.70
CA GLY A 124 11.49 -15.58 18.55
C GLY A 124 12.11 -14.45 17.70
N GLU A 125 12.53 -14.80 16.51
CA GLU A 125 13.20 -13.91 15.58
C GLU A 125 12.19 -13.25 14.63
N TYR A 126 12.32 -11.94 14.49
CA TYR A 126 11.60 -11.14 13.49
C TYR A 126 12.58 -10.76 12.37
N THR A 127 12.16 -10.98 11.15
CA THR A 127 12.96 -10.62 9.98
C THR A 127 12.37 -9.38 9.32
N VAL A 128 13.19 -8.35 9.15
CA VAL A 128 12.84 -7.16 8.36
C VAL A 128 13.64 -7.21 7.07
N ASN A 129 12.95 -7.27 5.94
CA ASN A 129 13.54 -7.25 4.62
C ASN A 129 13.10 -6.00 3.86
N LEU A 130 14.02 -5.38 3.14
CA LEU A 130 13.79 -4.20 2.33
C LEU A 130 13.89 -4.58 0.86
N VAL A 131 12.93 -4.13 0.06
CA VAL A 131 12.89 -4.35 -1.38
C VAL A 131 12.89 -3.00 -2.07
N HIS A 132 13.85 -2.74 -2.93
CA HIS A 132 13.85 -1.61 -3.85
C HIS A 132 12.85 -1.93 -4.97
N PHE A 133 11.57 -1.60 -4.73
CA PHE A 133 10.47 -2.02 -5.61
C PHE A 133 10.53 -1.30 -6.96
N LEU A 134 10.79 0.00 -6.94
CA LEU A 134 10.93 0.80 -8.14
C LEU A 134 12.16 1.71 -8.03
N ALA A 135 13.20 1.38 -8.79
CA ALA A 135 14.40 2.20 -8.92
C ALA A 135 14.23 3.15 -10.11
N ASN A 136 13.86 4.38 -9.84
CA ASN A 136 13.79 5.45 -10.84
C ASN A 136 15.15 6.13 -11.06
N THR A 137 16.08 5.92 -10.14
CA THR A 137 17.45 6.41 -10.21
C THR A 137 18.44 5.25 -10.30
N ALA A 138 19.61 5.50 -10.89
CA ALA A 138 20.67 4.49 -10.99
C ALA A 138 21.64 4.52 -9.80
N ASP A 139 21.50 5.51 -8.93
CA ASP A 139 22.38 5.68 -7.78
C ASP A 139 21.94 4.77 -6.62
N PRO A 140 22.88 4.24 -5.81
CA PRO A 140 22.55 3.48 -4.62
C PRO A 140 21.73 4.33 -3.65
N LEU A 141 20.62 3.78 -3.14
CA LEU A 141 19.70 4.44 -2.23
C LEU A 141 20.02 4.11 -0.78
N SER A 142 20.32 5.13 0.03
CA SER A 142 20.47 4.97 1.48
C SER A 142 19.11 4.83 2.15
N VAL A 143 18.92 3.75 2.90
CA VAL A 143 17.70 3.45 3.64
C VAL A 143 18.02 3.21 5.11
N THR A 144 17.30 3.90 5.97
CA THR A 144 17.42 3.76 7.43
C THR A 144 16.28 2.92 7.99
N VAL A 145 16.61 1.95 8.83
CA VAL A 145 15.65 1.16 9.61
C VAL A 145 15.77 1.52 11.07
N LYS A 146 14.66 1.92 11.69
CA LYS A 146 14.56 2.19 13.12
C LYS A 146 13.48 1.31 13.72
N VAL A 147 13.81 0.64 14.84
CA VAL A 147 12.86 -0.16 15.61
C VAL A 147 12.75 0.41 17.00
N GLU A 148 11.54 0.77 17.40
CA GLU A 148 11.23 1.38 18.68
C GLU A 148 10.26 0.52 19.48
N LYS A 149 10.60 0.25 20.73
CA LYS A 149 9.68 -0.28 21.72
C LYS A 149 8.88 0.89 22.29
N MET A 150 7.55 0.81 22.23
CA MET A 150 6.65 1.90 22.60
C MET A 150 6.20 1.88 24.04
N MET A 151 6.27 0.71 24.72
CA MET A 151 5.77 0.52 26.09
C MET A 151 6.82 -0.12 26.99
N PRO A 152 6.96 0.27 28.28
CA PRO A 152 6.24 1.34 28.99
C PRO A 152 6.73 2.75 28.65
N SER A 153 7.85 2.88 27.96
CA SER A 153 8.43 4.12 27.45
C SER A 153 9.04 3.89 26.08
N VAL A 154 9.07 4.91 25.25
CA VAL A 154 9.68 4.83 23.92
C VAL A 154 11.18 4.61 24.07
N THR A 155 11.67 3.53 23.49
CA THR A 155 13.09 3.16 23.50
C THR A 155 13.47 2.62 22.13
N VAL A 156 14.52 3.19 21.51
CA VAL A 156 15.09 2.67 20.28
C VAL A 156 15.84 1.38 20.61
N ILE A 157 15.44 0.26 20.01
CA ILE A 157 16.06 -1.05 20.21
C ILE A 157 16.92 -1.47 19.01
N TYR A 158 16.73 -0.83 17.86
CA TYR A 158 17.56 -0.99 16.68
C TYR A 158 17.58 0.29 15.87
N TYR A 159 18.73 0.63 15.32
CA TYR A 159 18.92 1.69 14.35
C TYR A 159 20.04 1.27 13.40
N GLY A 160 19.76 1.21 12.12
CA GLY A 160 20.73 0.82 11.10
C GLY A 160 20.45 1.50 9.76
N GLU A 161 21.51 1.67 8.99
CA GLU A 161 21.47 2.22 7.63
C GLU A 161 22.02 1.17 6.66
N THR A 162 21.40 1.04 5.52
CA THR A 162 21.84 0.15 4.43
C THR A 162 21.72 0.83 3.09
N MET A 163 22.53 0.39 2.12
CA MET A 163 22.44 0.85 0.74
C MET A 163 21.71 -0.18 -0.10
N LEU A 164 20.66 0.25 -0.77
CA LEU A 164 19.98 -0.57 -1.77
C LEU A 164 20.54 -0.22 -3.14
N ASN A 165 20.87 -1.26 -3.92
CA ASN A 165 21.29 -1.11 -5.30
C ASN A 165 20.07 -1.36 -6.19
N GLY A 166 19.90 -0.52 -7.21
CA GLY A 166 18.83 -0.64 -8.20
C GLY A 166 19.00 -1.85 -9.11
#